data_7892dac1bf92e9d34e31a1ac6d536f6f
#
_entry.id   7892dac1bf92e9d34e31a1ac6d536f6f
#
_cell.length_a   1.000
_cell.length_b   1.000
_cell.length_c   1.000
_cell.angle_alpha   90.00
_cell.angle_beta   90.00
_cell.angle_gamma   90.00
#
_symmetry.space_group_name_H-M   'P 1'
#
loop_
_entity.id
_entity.type
_entity.pdbx_description
1 polymer ?
#
loop_
_entity_poly.entity_id
_entity_poly.type
_entity_poly.pdbx_seq_one_letter_code
_entity_poly.pdbx_strand_id
1 'polypeptide(L)'
;MSPVLNMNRLTKLFNKPQMVFRNMKRELKRSLFMHGCHHEVMFVHMFACECRVIMYEISFITRTLIFLSRVNSAMALTQVSSNKCSDGYQKVFEHDSSELKCKMKFAIYLPPKAESSKCPVLYWLSGLTCTEQNFITKAGSQQAASEHGIIIVAPDTSPRGCNIEGEDESWDFGTGAGFYVNATQEPWKTNYRMYSYVTEELPRLINSNFPADPEKMSISGHSMGGHGALICALKNPGKYKSVSAFAPICNPIQCAWGQKAFSGYLGPDKSTWESYDATVLAESYSGPELDILIDQGRDDQFLSASQLLPDNLIAACSKKKIPVVFRLQQGYDHSYYFIFSFINDHIKHHAKYLNA
;
A
#
# COMPACT_ATOMS: atom_id res chain seq x y z
N MET A 1 16.73 37.54 9.65
CA MET A 1 15.83 37.25 10.79
C MET A 1 14.41 37.17 10.26
N SER A 2 13.90 35.97 10.08
CA SER A 2 12.54 35.70 9.59
C SER A 2 11.58 35.66 10.79
N PRO A 3 10.40 36.29 10.74
CA PRO A 3 9.48 36.23 11.85
C PRO A 3 8.74 34.89 11.83
N VAL A 4 9.05 34.06 12.81
CA VAL A 4 8.26 32.84 13.12
C VAL A 4 6.88 33.29 13.62
N LEU A 5 5.86 33.18 12.78
CA LEU A 5 4.47 33.43 13.18
C LEU A 5 4.07 32.38 14.23
N ASN A 6 3.76 32.84 15.41
CA ASN A 6 3.38 32.00 16.54
C ASN A 6 1.96 31.43 16.33
N MET A 7 1.88 30.20 15.86
CA MET A 7 0.64 29.45 15.53
C MET A 7 -0.35 29.38 16.69
N ASN A 8 0.11 29.43 17.95
CA ASN A 8 -0.76 29.41 19.15
C ASN A 8 -1.57 30.69 19.37
N ARG A 9 -1.22 31.79 18.72
CA ARG A 9 -2.02 33.03 18.75
C ARG A 9 -3.16 33.01 17.73
N LEU A 10 -2.95 32.38 16.57
CA LEU A 10 -3.95 32.26 15.51
C LEU A 10 -5.09 31.31 15.94
N THR A 11 -4.80 30.18 16.58
CA THR A 11 -5.81 29.21 17.05
C THR A 11 -6.76 29.79 18.09
N LYS A 12 -6.32 30.75 18.93
CA LYS A 12 -7.20 31.42 19.90
C LYS A 12 -8.17 32.43 19.26
N LEU A 13 -7.81 33.01 18.13
CA LEU A 13 -8.68 33.93 17.37
C LEU A 13 -9.76 33.18 16.58
N PHE A 14 -9.48 31.95 16.13
CA PHE A 14 -10.40 31.17 15.32
C PHE A 14 -11.47 30.40 16.09
N ASN A 15 -11.33 30.24 17.41
CA ASN A 15 -12.32 29.52 18.24
C ASN A 15 -13.59 30.31 18.60
N LYS A 16 -13.74 31.59 18.18
CA LYS A 16 -14.96 32.37 18.40
C LYS A 16 -15.33 33.30 17.23
N PRO A 17 -15.62 32.76 16.04
CA PRO A 17 -15.94 33.58 14.88
C PRO A 17 -17.19 34.49 15.06
N GLN A 18 -18.15 34.02 15.86
CA GLN A 18 -19.36 34.81 16.16
C GLN A 18 -19.08 36.06 17.00
N MET A 19 -18.03 36.08 17.83
CA MET A 19 -17.69 37.22 18.67
C MET A 19 -16.99 38.33 17.91
N VAL A 20 -16.15 37.96 16.91
CA VAL A 20 -15.51 38.91 15.98
C VAL A 20 -16.58 39.61 15.13
N PHE A 21 -17.56 38.83 14.65
CA PHE A 21 -18.67 39.35 13.83
C PHE A 21 -19.60 40.30 14.60
N ARG A 22 -19.88 40.01 15.87
CA ARG A 22 -20.67 40.88 16.74
C ARG A 22 -19.94 42.19 17.02
N ASN A 23 -18.65 42.18 17.23
CA ASN A 23 -17.87 43.40 17.50
C ASN A 23 -17.73 44.26 16.27
N MET A 24 -17.47 43.68 15.10
CA MET A 24 -17.46 44.39 13.83
C MET A 24 -18.82 45.07 13.49
N LYS A 25 -19.92 44.32 13.70
CA LYS A 25 -21.29 44.88 13.53
C LYS A 25 -21.60 46.05 14.45
N ARG A 26 -21.03 46.04 15.68
CA ARG A 26 -21.20 47.09 16.69
C ARG A 26 -20.37 48.34 16.33
N GLU A 27 -19.15 48.16 15.84
CA GLU A 27 -18.30 49.28 15.40
C GLU A 27 -18.84 49.94 14.09
N LEU A 28 -19.33 49.11 13.13
CA LEU A 28 -19.98 49.63 11.92
C LEU A 28 -21.22 50.46 12.22
N LYS A 29 -22.10 50.01 13.15
CA LYS A 29 -23.26 50.78 13.57
C LYS A 29 -22.87 52.10 14.25
N ARG A 30 -21.77 52.12 15.01
CA ARG A 30 -21.27 53.38 15.61
C ARG A 30 -20.73 54.34 14.58
N SER A 31 -20.01 53.85 13.56
CA SER A 31 -19.47 54.69 12.48
C SER A 31 -20.58 55.30 11.58
N LEU A 32 -21.60 54.49 11.24
CA LEU A 32 -22.72 54.91 10.42
C LEU A 32 -23.63 55.96 11.08
N PHE A 33 -23.75 55.93 12.43
CA PHE A 33 -24.54 56.88 13.17
C PHE A 33 -23.92 58.30 13.24
N MET A 34 -22.63 58.43 12.95
CA MET A 34 -21.87 59.68 13.03
C MET A 34 -21.83 60.47 11.68
N HIS A 35 -22.24 59.89 10.55
CA HIS A 35 -22.05 60.49 9.23
C HIS A 35 -23.32 60.49 8.36
N GLY A 36 -24.44 60.96 8.81
CA GLY A 36 -25.76 61.14 8.16
C GLY A 36 -25.79 61.08 6.62
N CYS A 37 -25.67 59.89 6.00
CA CYS A 37 -25.61 59.69 4.55
C CYS A 37 -26.74 58.80 4.01
N HIS A 38 -27.52 59.31 3.03
CA HIS A 38 -28.66 58.63 2.40
C HIS A 38 -28.28 57.48 1.40
N HIS A 39 -27.06 56.97 1.43
CA HIS A 39 -26.60 55.83 0.59
C HIS A 39 -26.44 54.50 1.35
N GLU A 40 -27.16 54.31 2.45
CA GLU A 40 -26.96 53.22 3.40
C GLU A 40 -27.22 51.79 2.85
N VAL A 41 -28.18 51.64 1.95
CA VAL A 41 -28.61 50.28 1.52
C VAL A 41 -27.59 49.63 0.59
N MET A 42 -26.93 50.38 -0.26
CA MET A 42 -25.95 49.82 -1.22
C MET A 42 -24.63 49.44 -0.55
N PHE A 43 -24.18 50.22 0.43
CA PHE A 43 -22.97 49.96 1.20
C PHE A 43 -23.11 48.71 2.12
N VAL A 44 -24.28 48.54 2.73
CA VAL A 44 -24.56 47.37 3.57
C VAL A 44 -24.62 46.07 2.75
N HIS A 45 -25.15 46.13 1.51
CA HIS A 45 -25.17 44.96 0.62
C HIS A 45 -23.78 44.58 0.07
N MET A 46 -22.97 45.61 -0.30
CA MET A 46 -21.59 45.35 -0.74
C MET A 46 -20.74 44.79 0.36
N PHE A 47 -20.79 45.32 1.58
CA PHE A 47 -20.06 44.80 2.74
C PHE A 47 -20.53 43.41 3.17
N ALA A 48 -21.82 43.10 3.05
CA ALA A 48 -22.35 41.79 3.32
C ALA A 48 -21.89 40.77 2.27
N CYS A 49 -21.69 41.18 1.03
CA CYS A 49 -21.16 40.32 -0.04
C CYS A 49 -19.67 40.04 0.14
N GLU A 50 -18.86 41.06 0.44
CA GLU A 50 -17.42 40.90 0.75
C GLU A 50 -17.19 40.02 2.02
N CYS A 51 -17.98 40.22 3.05
CA CYS A 51 -17.92 39.39 4.26
C CYS A 51 -18.28 37.92 3.97
N ARG A 52 -19.23 37.65 3.05
CA ARG A 52 -19.54 36.28 2.62
C ARG A 52 -18.40 35.65 1.86
N VAL A 53 -17.78 36.37 0.93
CA VAL A 53 -16.60 35.86 0.18
C VAL A 53 -15.45 35.56 1.12
N ILE A 54 -15.11 36.46 2.03
CA ILE A 54 -14.05 36.23 3.05
C ILE A 54 -14.37 35.01 3.94
N MET A 55 -15.62 34.84 4.36
CA MET A 55 -16.03 33.67 5.16
C MET A 55 -15.95 32.37 4.37
N TYR A 56 -16.25 32.39 3.08
CA TYR A 56 -16.09 31.23 2.20
C TYR A 56 -14.61 30.86 2.02
N GLU A 57 -13.75 31.84 1.79
CA GLU A 57 -12.30 31.62 1.67
C GLU A 57 -11.69 31.08 2.99
N ILE A 58 -12.05 31.66 4.13
CA ILE A 58 -11.59 31.17 5.44
C ILE A 58 -12.08 29.74 5.69
N SER A 59 -13.33 29.43 5.34
CA SER A 59 -13.87 28.07 5.47
C SER A 59 -13.14 27.08 4.55
N PHE A 60 -12.83 27.49 3.33
CA PHE A 60 -12.06 26.69 2.38
C PHE A 60 -10.63 26.44 2.85
N ILE A 61 -9.92 27.51 3.29
CA ILE A 61 -8.56 27.41 3.85
C ILE A 61 -8.55 26.51 5.09
N THR A 62 -9.52 26.66 5.97
CA THR A 62 -9.62 25.85 7.19
C THR A 62 -9.86 24.37 6.87
N ARG A 63 -10.76 24.07 5.93
CA ARG A 63 -10.99 22.69 5.45
C ARG A 63 -9.75 22.11 4.80
N THR A 64 -9.04 22.90 4.00
CA THR A 64 -7.78 22.49 3.36
C THR A 64 -6.68 22.22 4.39
N LEU A 65 -6.52 23.10 5.39
CA LEU A 65 -5.56 22.90 6.47
C LEU A 65 -5.87 21.68 7.34
N ILE A 66 -7.16 21.45 7.65
CA ILE A 66 -7.59 20.24 8.38
C ILE A 66 -7.34 18.99 7.52
N PHE A 67 -7.62 19.05 6.23
CA PHE A 67 -7.32 17.95 5.30
C PHE A 67 -5.82 17.67 5.23
N LEU A 68 -4.99 18.71 5.04
CA LEU A 68 -3.52 18.59 5.02
C LEU A 68 -2.96 18.06 6.35
N SER A 69 -3.50 18.52 7.50
CA SER A 69 -3.09 17.99 8.81
C SER A 69 -3.45 16.53 9.00
N ARG A 70 -4.62 16.10 8.52
CA ARG A 70 -5.04 14.69 8.54
C ARG A 70 -4.20 13.82 7.60
N VAL A 71 -3.86 14.32 6.40
CA VAL A 71 -2.97 13.63 5.46
C VAL A 71 -1.57 13.49 6.05
N ASN A 72 -1.02 14.56 6.66
CA ASN A 72 0.29 14.49 7.31
C ASN A 72 0.29 13.56 8.54
N SER A 73 -0.80 13.52 9.32
CA SER A 73 -0.93 12.57 10.45
C SER A 73 -1.04 11.12 9.96
N ALA A 74 -1.77 10.87 8.87
CA ALA A 74 -1.91 9.53 8.30
C ALA A 74 -0.62 8.99 7.64
N MET A 75 0.37 9.85 7.38
CA MET A 75 1.69 9.46 6.85
C MET A 75 2.80 9.48 7.91
N ALA A 76 2.45 9.71 9.19
CA ALA A 76 3.41 9.66 10.28
C ALA A 76 3.85 8.21 10.53
N LEU A 77 5.17 8.01 10.59
CA LEU A 77 5.81 6.73 10.84
C LEU A 77 6.41 6.68 12.24
N THR A 78 6.18 5.57 12.93
CA THR A 78 6.90 5.26 14.17
C THR A 78 7.92 4.18 13.87
N GLN A 79 9.22 4.50 14.06
CA GLN A 79 10.27 3.49 13.89
C GLN A 79 10.26 2.52 15.08
N VAL A 80 10.04 1.24 14.77
CA VAL A 80 10.01 0.15 15.75
C VAL A 80 11.42 -0.40 15.98
N SER A 81 12.19 -0.58 14.90
CA SER A 81 13.57 -1.08 14.97
C SER A 81 14.44 -0.54 13.84
N SER A 82 15.77 -0.57 14.04
CA SER A 82 16.76 -0.23 13.03
C SER A 82 18.05 -1.01 13.31
N ASN A 83 18.47 -1.85 12.36
CA ASN A 83 19.64 -2.70 12.48
C ASN A 83 20.54 -2.49 11.25
N LYS A 84 21.83 -2.32 11.45
CA LYS A 84 22.80 -2.28 10.36
C LYS A 84 22.91 -3.67 9.73
N CYS A 85 22.81 -3.76 8.40
CA CYS A 85 22.86 -5.01 7.67
C CYS A 85 23.33 -4.77 6.24
N SER A 86 24.30 -5.54 5.75
CA SER A 86 24.83 -5.45 4.37
C SER A 86 25.14 -4.00 3.94
N ASP A 87 25.89 -3.29 4.78
CA ASP A 87 26.27 -1.88 4.67
C ASP A 87 25.12 -0.86 4.68
N GLY A 88 23.88 -1.31 4.59
CA GLY A 88 22.67 -0.52 4.72
C GLY A 88 21.98 -0.69 6.07
N TYR A 89 20.66 -0.48 6.09
CA TYR A 89 19.86 -0.60 7.30
C TYR A 89 18.56 -1.37 7.04
N GLN A 90 18.32 -2.43 7.84
CA GLN A 90 17.02 -3.06 7.95
C GLN A 90 16.23 -2.36 9.05
N LYS A 91 15.09 -1.76 8.69
CA LYS A 91 14.21 -1.04 9.62
C LYS A 91 12.81 -1.60 9.61
N VAL A 92 12.10 -1.40 10.71
CA VAL A 92 10.66 -1.70 10.84
C VAL A 92 9.94 -0.45 11.29
N PHE A 93 8.83 -0.16 10.67
CA PHE A 93 7.95 0.96 10.99
C PHE A 93 6.53 0.51 11.25
N GLU A 94 5.84 1.29 12.08
CA GLU A 94 4.41 1.20 12.32
C GLU A 94 3.73 2.51 11.89
N HIS A 95 2.54 2.43 11.36
CA HIS A 95 1.71 3.59 11.02
C HIS A 95 0.21 3.28 11.16
N ASP A 96 -0.59 4.33 11.26
CA ASP A 96 -2.04 4.22 11.21
C ASP A 96 -2.50 4.15 9.74
N SER A 97 -2.98 2.98 9.32
CA SER A 97 -3.46 2.78 7.95
C SER A 97 -4.83 3.44 7.74
N SER A 98 -4.92 4.25 6.71
CA SER A 98 -6.19 4.86 6.27
C SER A 98 -7.06 3.88 5.49
N GLU A 99 -6.47 2.90 4.78
CA GLU A 99 -7.20 1.86 4.05
C GLU A 99 -7.72 0.77 4.99
N LEU A 100 -6.88 0.29 5.90
CA LEU A 100 -7.19 -0.86 6.75
C LEU A 100 -7.80 -0.47 8.09
N LYS A 101 -7.85 0.83 8.42
CA LYS A 101 -8.41 1.38 9.67
C LYS A 101 -7.82 0.77 10.95
N CYS A 102 -6.57 0.36 10.89
CA CYS A 102 -5.82 -0.22 12.00
C CYS A 102 -4.34 0.18 11.92
N LYS A 103 -3.59 -0.16 12.95
CA LYS A 103 -2.12 -0.03 12.93
C LYS A 103 -1.52 -1.12 12.05
N MET A 104 -0.67 -0.70 11.12
CA MET A 104 0.05 -1.60 10.22
C MET A 104 1.54 -1.47 10.41
N LYS A 105 2.24 -2.59 10.24
CA LYS A 105 3.70 -2.63 10.22
C LYS A 105 4.21 -2.98 8.82
N PHE A 106 5.35 -2.41 8.51
CA PHE A 106 6.14 -2.84 7.36
C PHE A 106 7.62 -2.81 7.71
N ALA A 107 8.37 -3.69 7.08
CA ALA A 107 9.83 -3.68 7.12
C ALA A 107 10.37 -3.03 5.84
N ILE A 108 11.48 -2.31 5.96
CA ILE A 108 12.18 -1.69 4.84
C ILE A 108 13.68 -1.91 4.98
N TYR A 109 14.31 -2.38 3.91
CA TYR A 109 15.75 -2.36 3.77
C TYR A 109 16.17 -1.17 2.92
N LEU A 110 17.05 -0.34 3.45
CA LEU A 110 17.63 0.83 2.79
C LEU A 110 19.09 0.51 2.42
N PRO A 111 19.44 0.36 1.12
CA PRO A 111 20.81 0.12 0.70
C PRO A 111 21.68 1.37 0.94
N PRO A 112 23.03 1.25 0.96
CA PRO A 112 23.93 2.42 1.13
C PRO A 112 23.65 3.53 0.12
N LYS A 113 23.30 3.20 -1.11
CA LYS A 113 22.91 4.15 -2.17
C LYS A 113 21.77 5.09 -1.76
N ALA A 114 20.88 4.64 -0.88
CA ALA A 114 19.74 5.43 -0.38
C ALA A 114 20.15 6.65 0.48
N GLU A 115 21.41 6.73 0.93
CA GLU A 115 21.92 7.89 1.65
C GLU A 115 22.17 9.11 0.73
N SER A 116 22.41 8.89 -0.55
CA SER A 116 22.83 9.92 -1.50
C SER A 116 21.92 10.10 -2.71
N SER A 117 21.04 9.14 -2.99
CA SER A 117 20.19 9.18 -4.19
C SER A 117 18.89 8.41 -4.00
N LYS A 118 17.90 8.68 -4.88
CA LYS A 118 16.70 7.84 -4.97
C LYS A 118 17.05 6.45 -5.48
N CYS A 119 16.40 5.46 -4.91
CA CYS A 119 16.57 4.06 -5.25
C CYS A 119 15.26 3.45 -5.75
N PRO A 120 15.31 2.50 -6.69
CA PRO A 120 14.15 1.71 -7.07
C PRO A 120 13.67 0.85 -5.90
N VAL A 121 12.39 0.44 -5.95
CA VAL A 121 11.74 -0.29 -4.86
C VAL A 121 11.26 -1.66 -5.34
N LEU A 122 11.60 -2.68 -4.59
CA LEU A 122 11.00 -4.02 -4.69
C LEU A 122 10.05 -4.24 -3.53
N TYR A 123 8.76 -4.39 -3.80
CA TYR A 123 7.76 -4.79 -2.82
C TYR A 123 7.74 -6.31 -2.69
N TRP A 124 7.89 -6.82 -1.47
CA TRP A 124 7.77 -8.23 -1.15
C TRP A 124 6.48 -8.51 -0.40
N LEU A 125 5.70 -9.46 -0.89
CA LEU A 125 4.47 -9.94 -0.27
C LEU A 125 4.67 -11.33 0.31
N SER A 126 4.49 -11.46 1.62
CA SER A 126 4.65 -12.75 2.31
C SER A 126 3.42 -13.64 2.20
N GLY A 127 3.59 -14.94 2.46
CA GLY A 127 2.55 -15.95 2.46
C GLY A 127 1.72 -15.99 3.74
N LEU A 128 0.82 -16.97 3.82
CA LEU A 128 -0.06 -17.21 4.97
C LEU A 128 0.70 -17.24 6.29
N THR A 129 0.09 -16.68 7.33
CA THR A 129 0.58 -16.60 8.72
C THR A 129 1.79 -15.70 8.96
N CYS A 130 2.45 -15.23 7.90
CA CYS A 130 3.61 -14.37 8.02
C CYS A 130 3.23 -12.95 8.48
N THR A 131 4.24 -12.27 9.03
CA THR A 131 4.26 -10.83 9.28
C THR A 131 5.38 -10.18 8.44
N GLU A 132 5.62 -8.89 8.64
CA GLU A 132 6.76 -8.18 8.07
C GLU A 132 8.12 -8.76 8.47
N GLN A 133 8.17 -9.57 9.56
CA GLN A 133 9.41 -10.11 10.12
C GLN A 133 9.93 -11.36 9.38
N ASN A 134 9.03 -12.18 8.86
CA ASN A 134 9.42 -13.49 8.32
C ASN A 134 10.44 -13.38 7.19
N PHE A 135 10.15 -12.53 6.20
CA PHE A 135 11.03 -12.36 5.06
C PHE A 135 12.38 -11.74 5.44
N ILE A 136 12.36 -10.64 6.19
CA ILE A 136 13.59 -9.88 6.49
C ILE A 136 14.59 -10.65 7.36
N THR A 137 14.11 -11.63 8.13
CA THR A 137 14.95 -12.44 9.02
C THR A 137 15.38 -13.76 8.41
N LYS A 138 14.68 -14.26 7.39
CA LYS A 138 14.88 -15.63 6.88
C LYS A 138 15.34 -15.69 5.42
N ALA A 139 15.07 -14.66 4.60
CA ALA A 139 15.31 -14.76 3.16
C ALA A 139 16.73 -14.40 2.72
N GLY A 140 17.52 -13.69 3.54
CA GLY A 140 18.89 -13.28 3.19
C GLY A 140 19.01 -12.31 2.02
N SER A 141 17.95 -11.54 1.76
CA SER A 141 17.82 -10.65 0.58
C SER A 141 18.68 -9.41 0.62
N GLN A 142 19.15 -8.99 1.80
CA GLN A 142 19.74 -7.67 2.03
C GLN A 142 21.07 -7.49 1.27
N GLN A 143 21.89 -8.54 1.17
CA GLN A 143 23.16 -8.47 0.46
C GLN A 143 22.95 -8.13 -1.01
N ALA A 144 22.09 -8.89 -1.71
CA ALA A 144 21.80 -8.65 -3.12
C ALA A 144 21.10 -7.29 -3.34
N ALA A 145 20.22 -6.88 -2.43
CA ALA A 145 19.57 -5.58 -2.47
C ALA A 145 20.58 -4.43 -2.34
N SER A 146 21.60 -4.59 -1.46
CA SER A 146 22.72 -3.64 -1.30
C SER A 146 23.52 -3.51 -2.59
N GLU A 147 23.94 -4.63 -3.17
CA GLU A 147 24.75 -4.70 -4.39
C GLU A 147 24.06 -4.03 -5.59
N HIS A 148 22.74 -4.18 -5.69
CA HIS A 148 21.95 -3.60 -6.79
C HIS A 148 21.36 -2.21 -6.47
N GLY A 149 21.52 -1.70 -5.24
CA GLY A 149 21.01 -0.39 -4.81
C GLY A 149 19.48 -0.34 -4.79
N ILE A 150 18.83 -1.43 -4.39
CA ILE A 150 17.36 -1.59 -4.37
C ILE A 150 16.84 -1.50 -2.94
N ILE A 151 15.84 -0.67 -2.72
CA ILE A 151 15.03 -0.67 -1.50
C ILE A 151 14.10 -1.89 -1.54
N ILE A 152 14.03 -2.67 -0.45
CA ILE A 152 13.02 -3.73 -0.31
C ILE A 152 12.02 -3.34 0.76
N VAL A 153 10.73 -3.46 0.45
CA VAL A 153 9.62 -3.18 1.37
C VAL A 153 8.77 -4.43 1.55
N ALA A 154 8.59 -4.86 2.78
CA ALA A 154 7.80 -6.05 3.14
C ALA A 154 6.73 -5.67 4.18
N PRO A 155 5.45 -5.52 3.81
CA PRO A 155 4.38 -5.28 4.77
C PRO A 155 3.94 -6.54 5.49
N ASP A 156 3.16 -6.37 6.57
CA ASP A 156 2.36 -7.45 7.15
C ASP A 156 1.35 -8.00 6.13
N THR A 157 0.84 -9.20 6.36
CA THR A 157 0.00 -9.95 5.42
C THR A 157 -1.50 -9.73 5.61
N SER A 158 -1.89 -9.05 6.67
CA SER A 158 -3.28 -8.69 6.96
C SER A 158 -3.36 -7.51 7.93
N PRO A 159 -4.52 -6.88 8.11
CA PRO A 159 -4.86 -6.15 9.33
C PRO A 159 -4.67 -7.03 10.56
N ARG A 160 -4.41 -6.42 11.73
CA ARG A 160 -4.34 -7.11 13.02
C ARG A 160 -5.02 -6.31 14.11
N GLY A 161 -5.63 -7.02 15.07
CA GLY A 161 -6.27 -6.41 16.22
C GLY A 161 -7.50 -5.58 15.87
N CYS A 162 -8.21 -5.95 14.82
CA CYS A 162 -9.45 -5.30 14.40
C CYS A 162 -10.65 -5.74 15.26
N ASN A 163 -10.49 -6.80 16.06
CA ASN A 163 -11.52 -7.40 16.90
C ASN A 163 -12.76 -7.83 16.11
N ILE A 164 -12.54 -8.38 14.91
CA ILE A 164 -13.59 -8.95 14.07
C ILE A 164 -13.84 -10.39 14.55
N GLU A 165 -15.08 -10.73 14.82
CA GLU A 165 -15.47 -12.09 15.20
C GLU A 165 -15.00 -13.10 14.13
N GLY A 166 -14.27 -14.13 14.56
CA GLY A 166 -13.72 -15.16 13.68
C GLY A 166 -12.37 -14.83 13.04
N GLU A 167 -11.79 -13.62 13.26
CA GLU A 167 -10.53 -13.25 12.58
C GLU A 167 -9.33 -14.10 12.97
N ASP A 168 -9.34 -14.73 14.14
CA ASP A 168 -8.25 -15.55 14.67
C ASP A 168 -8.58 -17.06 14.73
N GLU A 169 -9.72 -17.48 14.17
CA GLU A 169 -10.16 -18.89 14.26
C GLU A 169 -9.43 -19.85 13.31
N SER A 170 -8.84 -19.32 12.23
CA SER A 170 -8.23 -20.14 11.19
C SER A 170 -6.91 -19.54 10.70
N TRP A 171 -5.89 -20.36 10.55
CA TRP A 171 -4.58 -19.94 10.05
C TRP A 171 -4.59 -19.51 8.56
N ASP A 172 -5.58 -19.92 7.79
CA ASP A 172 -5.70 -19.67 6.36
C ASP A 172 -6.87 -18.71 6.01
N PHE A 173 -7.43 -18.02 7.01
CA PHE A 173 -8.47 -17.02 6.83
C PHE A 173 -8.45 -16.02 8.01
N GLY A 174 -8.68 -14.74 7.78
CA GLY A 174 -8.59 -13.69 8.80
C GLY A 174 -7.15 -13.23 9.03
N THR A 175 -6.72 -13.20 10.29
CA THR A 175 -5.40 -12.72 10.69
C THR A 175 -4.27 -13.50 10.02
N GLY A 176 -3.38 -12.81 9.34
CA GLY A 176 -2.27 -13.40 8.58
C GLY A 176 -2.69 -13.99 7.22
N ALA A 177 -3.91 -13.77 6.78
CA ALA A 177 -4.50 -14.39 5.58
C ALA A 177 -5.36 -13.40 4.77
N GLY A 178 -4.88 -12.18 4.53
CA GLY A 178 -5.63 -11.14 3.83
C GLY A 178 -5.77 -11.34 2.32
N PHE A 179 -5.13 -12.34 1.74
CA PHE A 179 -5.17 -12.73 0.32
C PHE A 179 -5.00 -11.57 -0.69
N TYR A 180 -4.53 -10.42 -0.21
CA TYR A 180 -4.29 -9.22 -1.05
C TYR A 180 -5.51 -8.81 -1.90
N VAL A 181 -6.70 -8.99 -1.35
CA VAL A 181 -7.99 -8.56 -1.93
C VAL A 181 -8.54 -7.35 -1.18
N ASN A 182 -9.54 -6.70 -1.75
CA ASN A 182 -10.41 -5.77 -1.03
C ASN A 182 -11.72 -6.49 -0.72
N ALA A 183 -11.94 -6.81 0.53
CA ALA A 183 -13.17 -7.47 0.96
C ALA A 183 -14.40 -6.59 0.68
N THR A 184 -15.49 -7.24 0.29
CA THR A 184 -16.78 -6.61 0.03
C THR A 184 -17.85 -7.05 1.01
N GLN A 185 -17.61 -8.14 1.75
CA GLN A 185 -18.55 -8.74 2.69
C GLN A 185 -18.31 -8.26 4.12
N GLU A 186 -19.41 -8.08 4.87
CA GLU A 186 -19.32 -7.91 6.32
C GLU A 186 -18.91 -9.22 6.99
N PRO A 187 -18.16 -9.16 8.08
CA PRO A 187 -17.64 -7.94 8.75
C PRO A 187 -16.28 -7.46 8.21
N TRP A 188 -15.76 -8.04 7.12
CA TRP A 188 -14.40 -7.88 6.60
C TRP A 188 -14.16 -6.60 5.82
N LYS A 189 -15.18 -6.06 5.13
CA LYS A 189 -15.04 -5.00 4.12
C LYS A 189 -14.39 -3.72 4.62
N THR A 190 -14.48 -3.44 5.91
CA THR A 190 -13.94 -2.21 6.51
C THR A 190 -12.43 -2.27 6.66
N ASN A 191 -11.89 -3.42 7.05
CA ASN A 191 -10.49 -3.58 7.42
C ASN A 191 -9.68 -4.43 6.42
N TYR A 192 -10.28 -5.44 5.79
CA TYR A 192 -9.54 -6.36 4.91
C TYR A 192 -9.48 -5.83 3.47
N ARG A 193 -8.67 -4.80 3.27
CA ARG A 193 -8.49 -4.09 2.00
C ARG A 193 -7.03 -4.09 1.56
N MET A 194 -6.39 -5.25 1.67
CA MET A 194 -4.95 -5.41 1.44
C MET A 194 -4.52 -5.07 0.00
N TYR A 195 -5.40 -5.23 -1.00
CA TYR A 195 -5.09 -4.83 -2.37
C TYR A 195 -4.86 -3.32 -2.46
N SER A 196 -5.80 -2.48 -2.01
CA SER A 196 -5.63 -1.02 -2.00
C SER A 196 -4.47 -0.58 -1.11
N TYR A 197 -4.26 -1.25 0.03
CA TYR A 197 -3.13 -0.97 0.90
C TYR A 197 -1.78 -1.15 0.16
N VAL A 198 -1.58 -2.30 -0.48
CA VAL A 198 -0.32 -2.62 -1.17
C VAL A 198 -0.13 -1.82 -2.45
N THR A 199 -1.22 -1.59 -3.20
CA THR A 199 -1.10 -0.91 -4.49
C THR A 199 -1.15 0.61 -4.41
N GLU A 200 -1.70 1.20 -3.35
CA GLU A 200 -1.92 2.64 -3.26
C GLU A 200 -1.31 3.27 -2.00
N GLU A 201 -1.76 2.84 -0.80
CA GLU A 201 -1.36 3.49 0.45
C GLU A 201 0.12 3.29 0.76
N LEU A 202 0.60 2.05 0.72
CA LEU A 202 1.99 1.71 1.03
C LEU A 202 2.98 2.39 0.07
N PRO A 203 2.82 2.35 -1.27
CA PRO A 203 3.72 3.08 -2.17
C PRO A 203 3.74 4.60 -1.92
N ARG A 204 2.59 5.21 -1.66
CA ARG A 204 2.51 6.63 -1.31
C ARG A 204 3.26 6.95 -0.01
N LEU A 205 3.10 6.09 1.01
CA LEU A 205 3.80 6.20 2.28
C LEU A 205 5.32 6.09 2.11
N ILE A 206 5.78 5.10 1.34
CA ILE A 206 7.20 4.88 1.05
C ILE A 206 7.79 6.07 0.28
N ASN A 207 7.16 6.51 -0.79
CA ASN A 207 7.62 7.62 -1.62
C ASN A 207 7.67 8.96 -0.86
N SER A 208 6.83 9.14 0.16
CA SER A 208 6.78 10.37 0.97
C SER A 208 7.82 10.40 2.09
N ASN A 209 8.30 9.24 2.56
CA ASN A 209 9.15 9.17 3.75
C ASN A 209 10.57 8.64 3.49
N PHE A 210 10.83 8.07 2.32
CA PHE A 210 12.11 7.44 1.99
C PHE A 210 12.61 7.91 0.62
N PRO A 211 13.91 7.78 0.32
CA PRO A 211 14.49 8.15 -0.97
C PRO A 211 14.15 7.11 -2.06
N ALA A 212 12.86 6.84 -2.23
CA ALA A 212 12.33 5.94 -3.24
C ALA A 212 12.12 6.66 -4.57
N ASP A 213 12.35 5.96 -5.68
CA ASP A 213 11.98 6.43 -7.02
C ASP A 213 10.57 5.93 -7.37
N PRO A 214 9.55 6.81 -7.45
CA PRO A 214 8.18 6.41 -7.66
C PRO A 214 7.93 5.75 -9.03
N GLU A 215 8.79 6.01 -10.01
CA GLU A 215 8.67 5.46 -11.37
C GLU A 215 9.35 4.08 -11.51
N LYS A 216 10.12 3.66 -10.51
CA LYS A 216 10.93 2.44 -10.53
C LYS A 216 10.53 1.50 -9.41
N MET A 217 9.41 0.79 -9.61
CA MET A 217 8.94 -0.23 -8.66
C MET A 217 8.70 -1.58 -9.33
N SER A 218 8.95 -2.64 -8.58
CA SER A 218 8.66 -4.03 -8.93
C SER A 218 8.03 -4.75 -7.74
N ILE A 219 7.49 -5.94 -7.95
CA ILE A 219 6.79 -6.68 -6.93
C ILE A 219 7.16 -8.16 -6.98
N SER A 220 7.30 -8.75 -5.81
CA SER A 220 7.58 -10.18 -5.64
C SER A 220 6.80 -10.73 -4.44
N GLY A 221 6.71 -12.03 -4.32
CA GLY A 221 6.06 -12.63 -3.15
C GLY A 221 6.14 -14.15 -3.12
N HIS A 222 5.69 -14.73 -2.01
CA HIS A 222 5.69 -16.16 -1.77
C HIS A 222 4.28 -16.66 -1.46
N SER A 223 3.88 -17.80 -2.06
CA SER A 223 2.61 -18.48 -1.74
C SER A 223 1.38 -17.56 -1.97
N MET A 224 0.60 -17.27 -0.93
CA MET A 224 -0.45 -16.24 -0.93
C MET A 224 0.10 -14.87 -1.39
N GLY A 225 1.33 -14.52 -0.98
CA GLY A 225 1.98 -13.27 -1.42
C GLY A 225 2.44 -13.33 -2.88
N GLY A 226 2.79 -14.51 -3.39
CA GLY A 226 3.05 -14.73 -4.81
C GLY A 226 1.80 -14.51 -5.66
N HIS A 227 0.65 -15.01 -5.19
CA HIS A 227 -0.67 -14.65 -5.73
C HIS A 227 -0.86 -13.12 -5.73
N GLY A 228 -0.63 -12.48 -4.58
CA GLY A 228 -0.74 -11.02 -4.44
C GLY A 228 0.15 -10.26 -5.43
N ALA A 229 1.42 -10.67 -5.59
CA ALA A 229 2.35 -10.05 -6.53
C ALA A 229 1.86 -10.15 -7.98
N LEU A 230 1.41 -11.32 -8.39
CA LEU A 230 0.91 -11.57 -9.74
C LEU A 230 -0.35 -10.74 -10.03
N ILE A 231 -1.36 -10.75 -9.15
CA ILE A 231 -2.58 -9.97 -9.39
C ILE A 231 -2.32 -8.46 -9.36
N CYS A 232 -1.44 -7.97 -8.47
CA CYS A 232 -1.08 -6.56 -8.44
C CYS A 232 -0.44 -6.11 -9.75
N ALA A 233 0.46 -6.92 -10.33
CA ALA A 233 1.11 -6.59 -11.59
C ALA A 233 0.14 -6.67 -12.78
N LEU A 234 -0.66 -7.72 -12.88
CA LEU A 234 -1.59 -7.94 -13.99
C LEU A 234 -2.76 -6.94 -13.99
N LYS A 235 -3.25 -6.52 -12.81
CA LYS A 235 -4.32 -5.51 -12.69
C LYS A 235 -3.85 -4.08 -12.89
N ASN A 236 -2.55 -3.80 -12.79
CA ASN A 236 -2.00 -2.46 -12.94
C ASN A 236 -0.93 -2.42 -14.04
N PRO A 237 -1.32 -2.55 -15.32
CA PRO A 237 -0.40 -2.58 -16.43
C PRO A 237 0.56 -1.38 -16.44
N GLY A 238 1.87 -1.65 -16.54
CA GLY A 238 2.92 -0.63 -16.58
C GLY A 238 3.35 -0.05 -15.23
N LYS A 239 2.63 -0.33 -14.14
CA LYS A 239 2.97 0.15 -12.79
C LYS A 239 4.22 -0.53 -12.24
N TYR A 240 4.32 -1.84 -12.40
CA TYR A 240 5.47 -2.62 -11.96
C TYR A 240 6.35 -2.98 -13.16
N LYS A 241 7.66 -2.74 -13.04
CA LYS A 241 8.63 -2.99 -14.13
C LYS A 241 8.89 -4.48 -14.37
N SER A 242 8.71 -5.30 -13.35
CA SER A 242 8.83 -6.76 -13.40
C SER A 242 8.08 -7.38 -12.23
N VAL A 243 7.73 -8.65 -12.34
CA VAL A 243 7.09 -9.43 -11.27
C VAL A 243 7.80 -10.78 -11.13
N SER A 244 7.95 -11.24 -9.88
CA SER A 244 8.40 -12.59 -9.63
C SER A 244 7.63 -13.23 -8.48
N ALA A 245 7.63 -14.56 -8.41
CA ALA A 245 6.92 -15.28 -7.36
C ALA A 245 7.61 -16.59 -7.00
N PHE A 246 7.57 -16.92 -5.71
CA PHE A 246 7.96 -18.21 -5.17
C PHE A 246 6.70 -19.00 -4.84
N ALA A 247 6.55 -20.20 -5.42
CA ALA A 247 5.45 -21.14 -5.16
C ALA A 247 4.07 -20.43 -5.04
N PRO A 248 3.68 -19.60 -6.01
CA PRO A 248 2.47 -18.77 -5.92
C PRO A 248 1.19 -19.60 -5.99
N ILE A 249 0.12 -19.14 -5.32
CA ILE A 249 -1.25 -19.61 -5.60
C ILE A 249 -1.69 -18.97 -6.93
N CYS A 250 -1.57 -19.72 -8.03
CA CYS A 250 -1.73 -19.17 -9.39
C CYS A 250 -3.18 -19.04 -9.85
N ASN A 251 -4.07 -19.90 -9.33
CA ASN A 251 -5.46 -19.96 -9.75
C ASN A 251 -6.39 -20.18 -8.54
N PRO A 252 -6.54 -19.17 -7.68
CA PRO A 252 -7.27 -19.29 -6.41
C PRO A 252 -8.73 -19.70 -6.58
N ILE A 253 -9.40 -19.37 -7.67
CA ILE A 253 -10.77 -19.79 -7.95
C ILE A 253 -10.88 -21.33 -8.02
N GLN A 254 -9.82 -22.03 -8.41
CA GLN A 254 -9.80 -23.47 -8.60
C GLN A 254 -9.17 -24.25 -7.44
N CYS A 255 -8.67 -23.60 -6.40
CA CYS A 255 -8.08 -24.26 -5.24
C CYS A 255 -8.88 -23.99 -3.95
N ALA A 256 -8.77 -24.92 -2.97
CA ALA A 256 -9.56 -24.84 -1.74
C ALA A 256 -9.27 -23.57 -0.93
N TRP A 257 -8.01 -23.15 -0.81
CA TRP A 257 -7.65 -21.92 -0.09
C TRP A 257 -8.28 -20.67 -0.69
N GLY A 258 -8.19 -20.54 -2.03
CA GLY A 258 -8.78 -19.40 -2.71
C GLY A 258 -10.30 -19.38 -2.63
N GLN A 259 -10.94 -20.53 -2.78
CA GLN A 259 -12.40 -20.64 -2.64
C GLN A 259 -12.87 -20.26 -1.23
N LYS A 260 -12.18 -20.70 -0.18
CA LYS A 260 -12.46 -20.32 1.21
C LYS A 260 -12.29 -18.79 1.40
N ALA A 261 -11.16 -18.25 1.01
CA ALA A 261 -10.87 -16.84 1.18
C ALA A 261 -11.83 -15.94 0.38
N PHE A 262 -12.07 -16.26 -0.89
CA PHE A 262 -12.89 -15.43 -1.76
C PHE A 262 -14.38 -15.51 -1.40
N SER A 263 -14.90 -16.68 -1.01
CA SER A 263 -16.26 -16.77 -0.51
C SER A 263 -16.48 -15.94 0.75
N GLY A 264 -15.49 -15.91 1.67
CA GLY A 264 -15.57 -15.12 2.90
C GLY A 264 -15.39 -13.63 2.67
N TYR A 265 -14.40 -13.22 1.86
CA TYR A 265 -14.11 -11.80 1.65
C TYR A 265 -14.95 -11.16 0.54
N LEU A 266 -15.24 -11.87 -0.54
CA LEU A 266 -15.92 -11.34 -1.75
C LEU A 266 -17.36 -11.82 -1.90
N GLY A 267 -17.76 -12.84 -1.13
CA GLY A 267 -19.10 -13.41 -1.17
C GLY A 267 -19.25 -14.53 -2.22
N PRO A 268 -20.48 -15.04 -2.39
CA PRO A 268 -20.76 -16.23 -3.20
C PRO A 268 -20.71 -16.00 -4.72
N ASP A 269 -20.78 -14.74 -5.17
CA ASP A 269 -20.71 -14.42 -6.60
C ASP A 269 -19.30 -14.60 -7.14
N LYS A 270 -19.08 -15.74 -7.79
CA LYS A 270 -17.77 -16.10 -8.35
C LYS A 270 -17.28 -15.16 -9.47
N SER A 271 -18.15 -14.39 -10.10
CA SER A 271 -17.74 -13.40 -11.09
C SER A 271 -16.88 -12.28 -10.47
N THR A 272 -17.10 -11.97 -9.20
CA THR A 272 -16.29 -11.00 -8.45
C THR A 272 -14.88 -11.51 -8.14
N TRP A 273 -14.67 -12.83 -8.14
CA TRP A 273 -13.40 -13.47 -7.83
C TRP A 273 -12.39 -13.36 -8.99
N GLU A 274 -12.90 -13.30 -10.22
CA GLU A 274 -12.08 -13.24 -11.45
C GLU A 274 -11.08 -12.07 -11.42
N SER A 275 -11.49 -10.97 -10.84
CA SER A 275 -10.64 -9.78 -10.70
C SER A 275 -9.44 -9.95 -9.74
N TYR A 276 -9.38 -11.07 -9.02
CA TYR A 276 -8.30 -11.42 -8.09
C TYR A 276 -7.68 -12.80 -8.39
N ASP A 277 -7.84 -13.31 -9.62
CA ASP A 277 -7.24 -14.57 -10.05
C ASP A 277 -6.21 -14.33 -11.15
N ALA A 278 -4.94 -14.67 -10.87
CA ALA A 278 -3.84 -14.38 -11.78
C ALA A 278 -3.97 -15.12 -13.12
N THR A 279 -4.51 -16.35 -13.14
CA THR A 279 -4.75 -17.11 -14.38
C THR A 279 -5.80 -16.43 -15.26
N VAL A 280 -6.92 -16.01 -14.65
CA VAL A 280 -7.99 -15.30 -15.37
C VAL A 280 -7.52 -13.93 -15.86
N LEU A 281 -6.78 -13.20 -15.02
CA LEU A 281 -6.23 -11.89 -15.39
C LEU A 281 -5.20 -12.02 -16.53
N ALA A 282 -4.37 -13.07 -16.55
CA ALA A 282 -3.43 -13.32 -17.63
C ALA A 282 -4.15 -13.56 -18.97
N GLU A 283 -5.30 -14.25 -18.95
CA GLU A 283 -6.12 -14.49 -20.16
C GLU A 283 -6.68 -13.21 -20.79
N SER A 284 -6.89 -12.16 -20.00
CA SER A 284 -7.41 -10.87 -20.47
C SER A 284 -6.36 -9.76 -20.54
N TYR A 285 -5.12 -10.04 -20.16
CA TYR A 285 -4.05 -9.02 -20.12
C TYR A 285 -3.78 -8.39 -21.50
N SER A 286 -3.74 -7.07 -21.52
CA SER A 286 -3.48 -6.26 -22.73
C SER A 286 -2.52 -5.11 -22.47
N GLY A 287 -1.79 -5.15 -21.33
CA GLY A 287 -0.80 -4.14 -20.96
C GLY A 287 0.53 -4.29 -21.71
N PRO A 288 1.53 -3.45 -21.36
CA PRO A 288 2.89 -3.59 -21.87
C PRO A 288 3.47 -4.95 -21.47
N GLU A 289 4.55 -5.35 -22.15
CA GLU A 289 5.25 -6.60 -21.84
C GLU A 289 5.64 -6.65 -20.35
N LEU A 290 5.29 -7.75 -19.71
CA LEU A 290 5.56 -8.00 -18.30
C LEU A 290 6.34 -9.31 -18.18
N ASP A 291 7.61 -9.22 -17.78
CA ASP A 291 8.46 -10.38 -17.60
C ASP A 291 8.23 -11.02 -16.22
N ILE A 292 7.79 -12.26 -16.21
CA ILE A 292 7.39 -13.01 -15.01
C ILE A 292 8.41 -14.10 -14.72
N LEU A 293 8.99 -14.10 -13.50
CA LEU A 293 9.83 -15.19 -13.00
C LEU A 293 9.10 -15.95 -11.89
N ILE A 294 8.99 -17.25 -12.03
CA ILE A 294 8.40 -18.13 -11.00
C ILE A 294 9.37 -19.26 -10.66
N ASP A 295 9.68 -19.40 -9.38
CA ASP A 295 10.31 -20.58 -8.82
C ASP A 295 9.29 -21.42 -8.06
N GLN A 296 9.33 -22.74 -8.25
CA GLN A 296 8.49 -23.71 -7.58
C GLN A 296 9.33 -24.87 -7.06
N GLY A 297 9.22 -25.20 -5.79
CA GLY A 297 9.79 -26.41 -5.23
C GLY A 297 9.06 -27.65 -5.74
N ARG A 298 9.79 -28.66 -6.21
CA ARG A 298 9.18 -29.90 -6.70
C ARG A 298 8.56 -30.72 -5.59
N ASP A 299 9.19 -30.71 -4.42
CA ASP A 299 8.77 -31.48 -3.25
C ASP A 299 7.83 -30.71 -2.33
N ASP A 300 7.26 -29.62 -2.86
CA ASP A 300 6.29 -28.77 -2.18
C ASP A 300 4.96 -29.53 -1.97
N GLN A 301 4.60 -29.72 -0.70
CA GLN A 301 3.35 -30.39 -0.32
C GLN A 301 2.08 -29.69 -0.81
N PHE A 302 2.12 -28.36 -0.98
CA PHE A 302 0.97 -27.59 -1.46
C PHE A 302 0.85 -27.64 -2.99
N LEU A 303 1.95 -27.89 -3.70
CA LEU A 303 1.90 -28.25 -5.13
C LEU A 303 1.21 -29.59 -5.30
N SER A 304 1.63 -30.62 -4.55
CA SER A 304 1.03 -31.95 -4.58
C SER A 304 -0.44 -31.97 -4.15
N ALA A 305 -0.82 -31.08 -3.22
CA ALA A 305 -2.20 -30.88 -2.76
C ALA A 305 -3.05 -30.02 -3.69
N SER A 306 -2.56 -29.65 -4.87
CA SER A 306 -3.26 -28.83 -5.86
C SER A 306 -3.74 -27.47 -5.33
N GLN A 307 -2.99 -26.85 -4.40
CA GLN A 307 -3.30 -25.51 -3.91
C GLN A 307 -2.65 -24.41 -4.76
N LEU A 308 -1.57 -24.70 -5.50
CA LEU A 308 -0.79 -23.69 -6.21
C LEU A 308 -1.13 -23.56 -7.69
N LEU A 309 -1.39 -24.64 -8.40
CA LEU A 309 -1.86 -24.71 -9.77
C LEU A 309 -1.04 -23.88 -10.80
N PRO A 310 0.31 -23.97 -10.81
CA PRO A 310 1.13 -23.15 -11.71
C PRO A 310 0.89 -23.43 -13.19
N ASP A 311 0.54 -24.67 -13.56
CA ASP A 311 0.30 -25.06 -14.95
C ASP A 311 -0.85 -24.26 -15.59
N ASN A 312 -1.88 -23.91 -14.81
CA ASN A 312 -3.00 -23.09 -15.29
C ASN A 312 -2.52 -21.69 -15.70
N LEU A 313 -1.69 -21.04 -14.88
CA LEU A 313 -1.14 -19.72 -15.17
C LEU A 313 -0.18 -19.79 -16.37
N ILE A 314 0.69 -20.79 -16.43
CA ILE A 314 1.62 -20.98 -17.55
C ILE A 314 0.85 -21.12 -18.86
N ALA A 315 -0.22 -21.93 -18.89
CA ALA A 315 -1.07 -22.10 -20.06
C ALA A 315 -1.73 -20.77 -20.48
N ALA A 316 -2.27 -20.00 -19.53
CA ALA A 316 -2.85 -18.68 -19.79
C ALA A 316 -1.82 -17.67 -20.33
N CYS A 317 -0.64 -17.61 -19.73
CA CYS A 317 0.46 -16.76 -20.20
C CYS A 317 0.92 -17.14 -21.61
N SER A 318 1.08 -18.45 -21.88
CA SER A 318 1.47 -18.94 -23.20
C SER A 318 0.46 -18.56 -24.28
N LYS A 319 -0.83 -18.73 -24.02
CA LYS A 319 -1.92 -18.34 -24.92
C LYS A 319 -1.90 -16.85 -25.27
N LYS A 320 -1.51 -16.01 -24.31
CA LYS A 320 -1.43 -14.54 -24.45
C LYS A 320 -0.05 -14.03 -24.84
N LYS A 321 0.94 -14.90 -24.96
CA LYS A 321 2.34 -14.57 -25.25
C LYS A 321 2.97 -13.65 -24.19
N ILE A 322 2.54 -13.80 -22.93
CA ILE A 322 3.16 -13.13 -21.79
C ILE A 322 4.43 -13.92 -21.45
N PRO A 323 5.63 -13.30 -21.46
CA PRO A 323 6.85 -13.98 -21.09
C PRO A 323 6.79 -14.49 -19.65
N VAL A 324 6.97 -15.78 -19.46
CA VAL A 324 7.08 -16.41 -18.13
C VAL A 324 8.26 -17.38 -18.12
N VAL A 325 9.15 -17.19 -17.16
CA VAL A 325 10.21 -18.13 -16.82
C VAL A 325 9.75 -18.91 -15.60
N PHE A 326 9.44 -20.18 -15.80
CA PHE A 326 9.07 -21.10 -14.73
C PHE A 326 10.23 -22.07 -14.46
N ARG A 327 10.71 -22.10 -13.21
CA ARG A 327 11.80 -22.97 -12.78
C ARG A 327 11.30 -23.93 -11.72
N LEU A 328 11.33 -25.22 -12.02
CA LEU A 328 11.00 -26.27 -11.07
C LEU A 328 12.27 -26.73 -10.35
N GLN A 329 12.38 -26.42 -9.06
CA GLN A 329 13.56 -26.63 -8.24
C GLN A 329 13.49 -28.00 -7.55
N GLN A 330 14.37 -28.90 -7.95
CA GLN A 330 14.41 -30.29 -7.47
C GLN A 330 14.83 -30.36 -6.00
N GLY A 331 14.11 -31.12 -5.17
CA GLY A 331 14.42 -31.33 -3.76
C GLY A 331 14.02 -30.18 -2.83
N TYR A 332 13.38 -29.12 -3.36
CA TYR A 332 12.93 -28.00 -2.56
C TYR A 332 11.43 -28.09 -2.24
N ASP A 333 11.11 -27.69 -1.03
CA ASP A 333 9.77 -27.63 -0.46
C ASP A 333 9.16 -26.20 -0.53
N HIS A 334 8.19 -25.90 0.36
CA HIS A 334 7.52 -24.59 0.48
C HIS A 334 8.16 -23.64 1.50
N SER A 335 9.29 -24.02 2.08
CA SER A 335 9.87 -23.31 3.23
C SER A 335 10.73 -22.10 2.85
N TYR A 336 11.16 -21.34 3.86
CA TYR A 336 12.12 -20.27 3.68
C TYR A 336 13.51 -20.72 3.26
N TYR A 337 13.88 -22.02 3.42
CA TYR A 337 15.12 -22.56 2.86
C TYR A 337 15.10 -22.51 1.32
N PHE A 338 13.95 -22.78 0.73
CA PHE A 338 13.72 -22.62 -0.71
C PHE A 338 13.87 -21.15 -1.13
N ILE A 339 13.19 -20.22 -0.45
CA ILE A 339 13.28 -18.77 -0.76
C ILE A 339 14.72 -18.29 -0.63
N PHE A 340 15.40 -18.61 0.48
CA PHE A 340 16.78 -18.23 0.74
C PHE A 340 17.74 -18.68 -0.37
N SER A 341 17.51 -19.86 -0.92
CA SER A 341 18.38 -20.43 -1.96
C SER A 341 18.30 -19.68 -3.30
N PHE A 342 17.17 -19.05 -3.61
CA PHE A 342 16.93 -18.44 -4.93
C PHE A 342 16.60 -16.95 -4.87
N ILE A 343 16.49 -16.31 -3.72
CA ILE A 343 16.11 -14.90 -3.60
C ILE A 343 17.06 -13.96 -4.34
N ASN A 344 18.35 -14.28 -4.39
CA ASN A 344 19.33 -13.48 -5.11
C ASN A 344 19.08 -13.47 -6.60
N ASP A 345 18.63 -14.57 -7.18
CA ASP A 345 18.24 -14.64 -8.61
C ASP A 345 17.02 -13.75 -8.88
N HIS A 346 16.04 -13.75 -7.96
CA HIS A 346 14.87 -12.89 -8.09
C HIS A 346 15.23 -11.40 -7.97
N ILE A 347 16.09 -11.03 -7.02
CA ILE A 347 16.57 -9.64 -6.91
C ILE A 347 17.33 -9.24 -8.17
N LYS A 348 18.19 -10.11 -8.71
CA LYS A 348 18.91 -9.88 -9.97
C LYS A 348 17.97 -9.75 -11.16
N HIS A 349 16.91 -10.57 -11.22
CA HIS A 349 15.86 -10.41 -12.23
C HIS A 349 15.23 -9.02 -12.16
N HIS A 350 14.80 -8.57 -10.97
CA HIS A 350 14.22 -7.24 -10.80
C HIS A 350 15.22 -6.11 -11.09
N ALA A 351 16.48 -6.25 -10.69
CA ALA A 351 17.53 -5.26 -10.93
C ALA A 351 17.73 -4.94 -12.42
N LYS A 352 17.55 -5.91 -13.28
CA LYS A 352 17.62 -5.78 -14.75
C LYS A 352 16.61 -4.73 -15.27
N TYR A 353 15.42 -4.65 -14.68
CA TYR A 353 14.35 -3.73 -15.10
C TYR A 353 14.33 -2.44 -14.29
N LEU A 354 14.71 -2.50 -13.02
CA LEU A 354 14.68 -1.36 -12.11
C LEU A 354 15.86 -0.40 -12.34
N ASN A 355 17.00 -0.91 -12.81
CA ASN A 355 18.19 -0.12 -13.08
C ASN A 355 18.37 0.23 -14.57
N ALA A 356 17.39 -0.15 -15.42
CA ALA A 356 17.36 0.20 -16.84
C ALA A 356 17.06 1.69 -17.06
#